data_589c84b0e9b983c95c369b3384f2bc4d
#
_entry.id   589c84b0e9b983c95c369b3384f2bc4d
#
_cell.length_a   1.000
_cell.length_b   1.000
_cell.length_c   1.000
_cell.angle_alpha   90.00
_cell.angle_beta   90.00
_cell.angle_gamma   90.00
#
_symmetry.space_group_name_H-M   'P 1'
#
loop_
_entity.id
_entity.type
_entity.pdbx_description
1 polymer ?
#
loop_
_entity_poly.entity_id
_entity_poly.type
_entity_poly.pdbx_seq_one_letter_code
_entity_poly.pdbx_strand_id
1 'polypeptide(L)'
;EGKIKMLDAYTRLKPVSGLQFTLGQFRVPFTIDAHRSPHQQYFANRSFIAKQVGNVRDVGCAVGYSFNVGIPVVLEAGLFNGSGLTNQKDYWTKSVNYSAKAQFFLPHGFNLTLSTQKIKPDNVAVNMYDAGAYWHSKGWHVEAEYLYKHYADDAFRAVHAFDSFVSYDIPTGNGFIRYVTPLLRYDYMSDHSDGKRYLDGKVDEMGKLTVNDHQRSRLTGGVTLSLKKPFVSDIRLNYEKYFYRNSGVALPSERDKIVVEVMTRF
;
A
#
# COMPACT_ATOMS: atom_id res chain seq x y z
N GLU A 1 -14.27 22.87 -1.90
CA GLU A 1 -15.53 22.13 -1.92
C GLU A 1 -15.26 20.65 -1.67
N GLY A 2 -15.83 20.08 -0.56
CA GLY A 2 -15.72 18.67 -0.24
C GLY A 2 -16.55 17.83 -1.21
N LYS A 3 -15.91 16.99 -2.01
CA LYS A 3 -16.60 16.01 -2.87
C LYS A 3 -16.76 14.69 -2.14
N ILE A 4 -17.97 14.17 -2.09
CA ILE A 4 -18.21 12.80 -1.64
C ILE A 4 -17.63 11.85 -2.70
N LYS A 5 -16.75 10.94 -2.29
CA LYS A 5 -16.14 9.95 -3.17
C LYS A 5 -16.50 8.54 -2.69
N MET A 6 -17.16 7.78 -3.55
CA MET A 6 -17.40 6.36 -3.29
C MET A 6 -16.09 5.60 -3.40
N LEU A 7 -15.70 4.89 -2.35
CA LEU A 7 -14.44 4.14 -2.31
C LEU A 7 -14.60 2.71 -2.79
N ASP A 8 -15.64 2.03 -2.34
CA ASP A 8 -15.90 0.62 -2.66
C ASP A 8 -17.36 0.45 -3.12
N ALA A 9 -17.56 -0.17 -4.28
CA ALA A 9 -18.86 -0.49 -4.86
C ALA A 9 -18.71 -1.79 -5.68
N TYR A 10 -18.93 -2.94 -5.05
CA TYR A 10 -18.71 -4.24 -5.68
C TYR A 10 -19.70 -5.30 -5.23
N THR A 11 -19.83 -6.32 -6.06
CA THR A 11 -20.52 -7.57 -5.73
C THR A 11 -19.49 -8.69 -5.57
N ARG A 12 -19.68 -9.55 -4.55
CA ARG A 12 -18.85 -10.71 -4.32
C ARG A 12 -19.69 -11.98 -4.32
N LEU A 13 -19.38 -12.88 -5.22
CA LEU A 13 -20.01 -14.18 -5.35
C LEU A 13 -19.10 -15.25 -4.78
N LYS A 14 -19.65 -16.17 -3.98
CA LYS A 14 -18.94 -17.31 -3.39
C LYS A 14 -19.67 -18.60 -3.77
N PRO A 15 -19.45 -19.14 -4.98
CA PRO A 15 -20.18 -20.29 -5.48
C PRO A 15 -19.86 -21.58 -4.75
N VAL A 16 -18.63 -21.73 -4.28
CA VAL A 16 -18.16 -22.89 -3.49
C VAL A 16 -17.21 -22.41 -2.40
N SER A 17 -16.95 -23.29 -1.42
CA SER A 17 -16.00 -22.99 -0.33
C SER A 17 -14.62 -22.63 -0.90
N GLY A 18 -14.03 -21.58 -0.37
CA GLY A 18 -12.72 -21.08 -0.76
C GLY A 18 -12.69 -20.24 -2.06
N LEU A 19 -13.64 -20.40 -2.99
CA LEU A 19 -13.67 -19.65 -4.26
C LEU A 19 -14.55 -18.41 -4.15
N GLN A 20 -14.01 -17.27 -4.59
CA GLN A 20 -14.75 -16.00 -4.67
C GLN A 20 -14.49 -15.27 -5.98
N PHE A 21 -15.52 -14.64 -6.51
CA PHE A 21 -15.46 -13.70 -7.62
C PHE A 21 -15.90 -12.33 -7.14
N THR A 22 -15.12 -11.31 -7.43
CA THR A 22 -15.43 -9.92 -7.06
C THR A 22 -15.52 -9.08 -8.33
N LEU A 23 -16.61 -8.31 -8.48
CA LEU A 23 -16.89 -7.46 -9.65
C LEU A 23 -17.25 -6.07 -9.17
N GLY A 24 -16.67 -5.03 -9.76
CA GLY A 24 -16.96 -3.64 -9.44
C GLY A 24 -15.72 -2.85 -9.03
N GLN A 25 -15.91 -1.85 -8.16
CA GLN A 25 -14.85 -1.00 -7.62
C GLN A 25 -14.42 -1.50 -6.24
N PHE A 26 -13.19 -1.95 -6.12
CA PHE A 26 -12.66 -2.52 -4.87
C PHE A 26 -11.14 -2.38 -4.78
N ARG A 27 -10.56 -2.82 -3.67
CA ARG A 27 -9.10 -2.82 -3.48
C ARG A 27 -8.43 -3.83 -4.40
N VAL A 28 -7.44 -3.33 -5.13
CA VAL A 28 -6.60 -4.17 -6.00
C VAL A 28 -5.76 -5.12 -5.12
N PRO A 29 -5.70 -6.43 -5.40
CA PRO A 29 -4.91 -7.38 -4.64
C PRO A 29 -3.41 -7.21 -4.91
N PHE A 30 -2.81 -6.23 -4.26
CA PHE A 30 -1.40 -5.87 -4.43
C PHE A 30 -0.83 -5.32 -3.12
N THR A 31 0.40 -5.69 -2.76
CA THR A 31 1.15 -5.32 -1.54
C THR A 31 0.48 -5.73 -0.22
N ILE A 32 1.16 -5.52 0.90
CA ILE A 32 0.62 -5.66 2.25
C ILE A 32 0.08 -4.31 2.74
N ASP A 33 0.96 -3.28 2.84
CA ASP A 33 0.58 -2.00 3.45
C ASP A 33 -0.47 -1.23 2.63
N ALA A 34 -0.32 -1.15 1.30
CA ALA A 34 -1.30 -0.45 0.47
C ALA A 34 -2.67 -1.15 0.44
N HIS A 35 -2.69 -2.48 0.52
CA HIS A 35 -3.93 -3.27 0.56
C HIS A 35 -4.63 -3.22 1.92
N ARG A 36 -3.91 -2.92 2.99
CA ARG A 36 -4.46 -2.79 4.35
C ARG A 36 -5.49 -1.66 4.42
N SER A 37 -6.63 -1.93 5.04
CA SER A 37 -7.66 -0.88 5.22
C SER A 37 -7.22 0.17 6.25
N PRO A 38 -7.74 1.41 6.20
CA PRO A 38 -7.31 2.47 7.11
C PRO A 38 -7.39 2.10 8.60
N HIS A 39 -8.41 1.34 8.99
CA HIS A 39 -8.58 0.89 10.37
C HIS A 39 -7.65 -0.26 10.78
N GLN A 40 -6.93 -0.85 9.84
CA GLN A 40 -5.95 -1.92 10.09
C GLN A 40 -4.51 -1.41 9.99
N GLN A 41 -4.31 -0.13 9.72
CA GLN A 41 -2.98 0.46 9.68
C GLN A 41 -2.39 0.57 11.08
N TYR A 42 -1.09 0.35 11.19
CA TYR A 42 -0.33 0.53 12.42
C TYR A 42 0.06 1.99 12.63
N PHE A 43 0.40 2.71 11.58
CA PHE A 43 0.86 4.10 11.59
C PHE A 43 -0.19 5.04 10.99
N ALA A 44 -0.19 6.30 11.42
CA ALA A 44 -1.06 7.33 10.88
C ALA A 44 -0.81 7.61 9.38
N ASN A 45 0.46 7.55 8.95
CA ASN A 45 0.83 7.64 7.55
C ASN A 45 1.26 6.27 7.00
N ARG A 46 0.91 6.00 5.74
CA ARG A 46 1.35 4.81 5.02
C ARG A 46 2.84 4.82 4.74
N SER A 47 3.38 3.65 4.41
CA SER A 47 4.76 3.46 3.94
C SER A 47 5.02 4.16 2.59
N PHE A 48 6.28 4.28 2.21
CA PHE A 48 6.64 4.75 0.87
C PHE A 48 6.20 3.76 -0.22
N ILE A 49 6.14 2.47 0.08
CA ILE A 49 5.58 1.45 -0.83
C ILE A 49 4.16 1.84 -1.23
N ALA A 50 3.30 2.16 -0.27
CA ALA A 50 1.92 2.54 -0.57
C ALA A 50 1.80 3.82 -1.40
N LYS A 51 2.80 4.70 -1.38
CA LYS A 51 2.86 5.88 -2.25
C LYS A 51 3.27 5.53 -3.68
N GLN A 52 4.00 4.43 -3.89
CA GLN A 52 4.49 4.02 -5.20
C GLN A 52 3.51 3.16 -6.00
N VAL A 53 2.57 2.50 -5.34
CA VAL A 53 1.65 1.56 -6.00
C VAL A 53 0.54 2.20 -6.84
N GLY A 54 0.45 3.51 -6.87
CA GLY A 54 -0.52 4.23 -7.69
C GLY A 54 -1.97 3.98 -7.23
N ASN A 55 -2.65 3.01 -7.80
CA ASN A 55 -4.06 2.77 -7.56
C ASN A 55 -4.31 1.68 -6.52
N VAL A 56 -4.64 2.07 -5.30
CA VAL A 56 -5.06 1.14 -4.23
C VAL A 56 -6.44 0.53 -4.51
N ARG A 57 -7.29 1.24 -5.26
CA ARG A 57 -8.64 0.82 -5.68
C ARG A 57 -8.83 1.06 -7.16
N ASP A 58 -9.55 0.14 -7.81
CA ASP A 58 -9.86 0.26 -9.23
C ASP A 58 -11.17 -0.47 -9.55
N VAL A 59 -11.70 -0.23 -10.72
CA VAL A 59 -12.84 -0.96 -11.28
C VAL A 59 -12.32 -2.16 -12.05
N GLY A 60 -12.89 -3.34 -11.78
CA GLY A 60 -12.44 -4.55 -12.43
C GLY A 60 -13.16 -5.81 -11.94
N CYS A 61 -12.55 -6.93 -12.26
CA CYS A 61 -12.98 -8.24 -11.79
C CYS A 61 -11.77 -9.00 -11.21
N ALA A 62 -12.01 -9.74 -10.15
CA ALA A 62 -10.99 -10.59 -9.54
C ALA A 62 -11.56 -11.94 -9.11
N VAL A 63 -10.72 -12.95 -9.16
CA VAL A 63 -10.94 -14.27 -8.58
C VAL A 63 -10.02 -14.44 -7.38
N GLY A 64 -10.56 -14.96 -6.29
CA GLY A 64 -9.82 -15.35 -5.10
C GLY A 64 -10.07 -16.81 -4.78
N TYR A 65 -9.03 -17.53 -4.40
CA TYR A 65 -9.12 -18.92 -3.97
C TYR A 65 -8.32 -19.14 -2.68
N SER A 66 -9.03 -19.65 -1.66
CA SER A 66 -8.45 -19.99 -0.35
C SER A 66 -8.51 -21.48 -0.14
N PHE A 67 -7.39 -22.10 0.14
CA PHE A 67 -7.26 -23.55 0.32
C PHE A 67 -6.20 -23.89 1.36
N ASN A 68 -6.11 -25.18 1.73
CA ASN A 68 -5.13 -25.66 2.71
C ASN A 68 -4.35 -26.86 2.11
N VAL A 69 -3.04 -26.75 2.09
CA VAL A 69 -2.09 -27.77 1.64
C VAL A 69 -1.06 -28.08 2.74
N GLY A 70 -1.53 -28.24 3.96
CA GLY A 70 -0.70 -28.29 5.16
C GLY A 70 -0.50 -26.92 5.81
N ILE A 71 -0.59 -25.86 5.02
CA ILE A 71 -0.68 -24.46 5.44
C ILE A 71 -1.86 -23.79 4.71
N PRO A 72 -2.54 -22.80 5.32
CA PRO A 72 -3.52 -21.99 4.60
C PRO A 72 -2.84 -21.14 3.53
N VAL A 73 -3.42 -21.14 2.32
CA VAL A 73 -2.95 -20.32 1.18
C VAL A 73 -4.12 -19.54 0.62
N VAL A 74 -3.87 -18.28 0.29
CA VAL A 74 -4.83 -17.40 -0.40
C VAL A 74 -4.20 -16.88 -1.69
N LEU A 75 -4.84 -17.15 -2.81
CA LEU A 75 -4.46 -16.63 -4.12
C LEU A 75 -5.55 -15.67 -4.60
N GLU A 76 -5.15 -14.51 -5.10
CA GLU A 76 -6.04 -13.54 -5.70
C GLU A 76 -5.44 -13.05 -7.01
N ALA A 77 -6.26 -12.95 -8.06
CA ALA A 77 -5.85 -12.38 -9.34
C ALA A 77 -7.02 -11.63 -9.98
N GLY A 78 -6.74 -10.56 -10.69
CA GLY A 78 -7.79 -9.77 -11.31
C GLY A 78 -7.32 -8.92 -12.50
N LEU A 79 -8.31 -8.52 -13.28
CA LEU A 79 -8.18 -7.58 -14.39
C LEU A 79 -8.88 -6.28 -14.03
N PHE A 80 -8.22 -5.16 -14.31
CA PHE A 80 -8.65 -3.85 -13.85
C PHE A 80 -8.59 -2.82 -14.98
N ASN A 81 -9.34 -1.74 -14.80
CA ASN A 81 -9.34 -0.61 -15.71
C ASN A 81 -8.02 0.18 -15.69
N GLY A 82 -7.34 0.21 -14.54
CA GLY A 82 -6.04 0.86 -14.38
C GLY A 82 -6.10 2.37 -14.05
N SER A 83 -7.28 2.98 -14.10
CA SER A 83 -7.49 4.42 -13.82
C SER A 83 -7.57 4.76 -12.34
N GLY A 84 -7.69 3.77 -11.48
CA GLY A 84 -8.01 3.97 -10.07
C GLY A 84 -9.39 4.62 -9.89
N LEU A 85 -9.47 5.59 -8.98
CA LEU A 85 -10.69 6.33 -8.67
C LEU A 85 -10.77 7.71 -9.38
N THR A 86 -9.83 8.00 -10.29
CA THR A 86 -9.75 9.26 -11.01
C THR A 86 -9.93 9.04 -12.50
N ASN A 87 -10.60 9.97 -13.17
CA ASN A 87 -10.76 10.00 -14.63
C ASN A 87 -11.29 8.71 -15.27
N GLN A 88 -12.17 7.99 -14.59
CA GLN A 88 -12.73 6.72 -15.08
C GLN A 88 -13.42 6.84 -16.45
N LYS A 89 -13.91 8.03 -16.81
CA LYS A 89 -14.58 8.30 -18.09
C LYS A 89 -13.62 8.34 -19.26
N ASP A 90 -12.41 8.86 -19.03
CA ASP A 90 -11.44 9.17 -20.09
C ASP A 90 -10.30 8.15 -20.15
N TYR A 91 -10.32 7.20 -19.20
CA TYR A 91 -9.24 6.27 -19.02
C TYR A 91 -9.49 4.96 -19.80
N TRP A 92 -9.16 4.96 -21.06
CA TRP A 92 -9.09 3.74 -21.85
C TRP A 92 -7.76 3.65 -22.61
N THR A 93 -6.77 3.04 -22.00
CA THR A 93 -5.42 2.92 -22.60
C THR A 93 -5.30 1.76 -23.59
N LYS A 94 -6.38 1.06 -23.92
CA LYS A 94 -6.35 -0.16 -24.76
C LYS A 94 -5.35 -1.22 -24.25
N SER A 95 -5.09 -1.24 -22.98
CA SER A 95 -4.13 -2.13 -22.33
C SER A 95 -4.83 -2.93 -21.23
N VAL A 96 -4.49 -4.20 -21.15
CA VAL A 96 -4.91 -5.05 -20.04
C VAL A 96 -4.06 -4.70 -18.82
N ASN A 97 -4.71 -4.25 -17.75
CA ASN A 97 -4.12 -4.05 -16.44
C ASN A 97 -4.48 -5.23 -15.55
N TYR A 98 -3.52 -5.76 -14.84
CA TYR A 98 -3.75 -6.93 -13.97
C TYR A 98 -3.05 -6.78 -12.64
N SER A 99 -3.53 -7.54 -11.67
CA SER A 99 -2.85 -7.73 -10.40
C SER A 99 -3.02 -9.17 -9.94
N ALA A 100 -2.00 -9.69 -9.27
CA ALA A 100 -2.05 -11.00 -8.63
C ALA A 100 -1.32 -10.95 -7.29
N LYS A 101 -1.85 -11.70 -6.30
CA LYS A 101 -1.32 -11.77 -4.94
C LYS A 101 -1.44 -13.19 -4.42
N ALA A 102 -0.37 -13.67 -3.80
CA ALA A 102 -0.32 -14.96 -3.11
C ALA A 102 0.08 -14.72 -1.65
N GLN A 103 -0.66 -15.31 -0.71
CA GLN A 103 -0.36 -15.26 0.73
C GLN A 103 -0.26 -16.67 1.29
N PHE A 104 0.80 -16.92 2.04
CA PHE A 104 1.10 -18.18 2.69
C PHE A 104 1.13 -17.99 4.20
N PHE A 105 0.20 -18.62 4.91
CA PHE A 105 0.10 -18.52 6.36
C PHE A 105 0.87 -19.67 6.99
N LEU A 106 2.11 -19.40 7.33
CA LEU A 106 3.05 -20.37 7.87
C LEU A 106 2.81 -20.60 9.38
N PRO A 107 3.28 -21.73 9.95
CA PRO A 107 3.20 -21.97 11.38
C PRO A 107 3.81 -20.84 12.23
N HIS A 108 3.45 -20.83 13.51
CA HIS A 108 3.97 -19.87 14.51
C HIS A 108 3.69 -18.38 14.23
N GLY A 109 2.69 -18.06 13.40
CA GLY A 109 2.26 -16.70 13.13
C GLY A 109 3.06 -15.97 12.03
N PHE A 110 3.82 -16.70 11.21
CA PHE A 110 4.48 -16.13 10.04
C PHE A 110 3.52 -16.07 8.84
N ASN A 111 3.65 -15.02 8.04
CA ASN A 111 3.01 -14.87 6.75
C ASN A 111 4.06 -14.44 5.71
N LEU A 112 3.97 -15.02 4.53
CA LEU A 112 4.70 -14.58 3.35
C LEU A 112 3.68 -14.12 2.30
N THR A 113 3.91 -12.96 1.70
CA THR A 113 3.09 -12.38 0.64
C THR A 113 3.96 -12.07 -0.56
N LEU A 114 3.51 -12.51 -1.74
CA LEU A 114 4.10 -12.17 -3.02
C LEU A 114 3.02 -11.56 -3.88
N SER A 115 3.32 -10.45 -4.57
CA SER A 115 2.33 -9.83 -5.44
C SER A 115 2.95 -9.15 -6.66
N THR A 116 2.15 -8.99 -7.70
CA THR A 116 2.53 -8.27 -8.92
C THR A 116 1.37 -7.46 -9.44
N GLN A 117 1.67 -6.32 -10.06
CA GLN A 117 0.70 -5.48 -10.71
C GLN A 117 1.29 -4.87 -11.98
N LYS A 118 0.49 -4.84 -13.05
CA LYS A 118 0.76 -4.06 -14.25
C LYS A 118 -0.33 -3.04 -14.46
N ILE A 119 0.06 -1.79 -14.64
CA ILE A 119 -0.81 -0.68 -15.06
C ILE A 119 -0.19 0.04 -16.25
N LYS A 120 -0.98 0.85 -16.97
CA LYS A 120 -0.47 1.65 -18.08
C LYS A 120 -1.02 3.08 -18.01
N PRO A 121 -0.60 3.88 -17.03
CA PRO A 121 -0.96 5.29 -17.00
C PRO A 121 -0.26 6.05 -18.13
N ASP A 122 -0.97 6.99 -18.75
CA ASP A 122 -0.43 7.91 -19.78
C ASP A 122 0.44 7.20 -20.84
N ASN A 123 -0.02 6.06 -21.33
CA ASN A 123 0.65 5.24 -22.36
C ASN A 123 2.00 4.60 -21.97
N VAL A 124 2.45 4.71 -20.71
CA VAL A 124 3.64 3.98 -20.23
C VAL A 124 3.22 2.78 -19.38
N ALA A 125 3.64 1.60 -19.79
CA ALA A 125 3.43 0.40 -18.98
C ALA A 125 4.35 0.44 -17.75
N VAL A 126 3.76 0.15 -16.59
CA VAL A 126 4.46 0.07 -15.31
C VAL A 126 4.24 -1.33 -14.75
N ASN A 127 5.32 -2.05 -14.54
CA ASN A 127 5.29 -3.36 -13.88
C ASN A 127 5.82 -3.21 -12.46
N MET A 128 5.11 -3.78 -11.51
CA MET A 128 5.45 -3.74 -10.10
C MET A 128 5.47 -5.15 -9.53
N TYR A 129 6.47 -5.44 -8.73
CA TYR A 129 6.66 -6.72 -8.04
C TYR A 129 6.90 -6.42 -6.57
N ASP A 130 6.23 -7.15 -5.72
CA ASP A 130 6.26 -6.94 -4.30
C ASP A 130 6.43 -8.26 -3.55
N ALA A 131 7.24 -8.23 -2.52
CA ALA A 131 7.45 -9.33 -1.61
C ALA A 131 7.48 -8.81 -0.18
N GLY A 132 6.64 -9.36 0.66
CA GLY A 132 6.56 -8.98 2.06
C GLY A 132 6.34 -10.16 2.97
N ALA A 133 6.74 -10.01 4.21
CA ALA A 133 6.52 -11.00 5.25
C ALA A 133 6.19 -10.31 6.56
N TYR A 134 5.37 -10.95 7.36
CA TYR A 134 5.16 -10.53 8.75
C TYR A 134 5.14 -11.73 9.70
N TRP A 135 5.46 -11.43 10.93
CA TRP A 135 5.32 -12.34 12.06
C TRP A 135 4.47 -11.68 13.14
N HIS A 136 3.46 -12.41 13.60
CA HIS A 136 2.59 -11.96 14.68
C HIS A 136 2.46 -13.06 15.73
N SER A 137 2.92 -12.79 16.95
CA SER A 137 2.83 -13.73 18.08
C SER A 137 2.96 -13.01 19.42
N LYS A 138 2.16 -13.41 20.40
CA LYS A 138 2.23 -12.95 21.81
C LYS A 138 2.30 -11.42 21.97
N GLY A 139 1.52 -10.69 21.16
CA GLY A 139 1.49 -9.22 21.16
C GLY A 139 2.56 -8.55 20.30
N TRP A 140 3.56 -9.25 19.83
CA TRP A 140 4.52 -8.75 18.85
C TRP A 140 3.97 -8.78 17.44
N HIS A 141 4.26 -7.75 16.68
CA HIS A 141 4.13 -7.75 15.22
C HIS A 141 5.40 -7.19 14.61
N VAL A 142 6.02 -7.95 13.72
CA VAL A 142 7.18 -7.56 12.91
C VAL A 142 6.81 -7.75 11.46
N GLU A 143 7.05 -6.74 10.64
CA GLU A 143 6.72 -6.78 9.20
C GLU A 143 7.86 -6.16 8.40
N ALA A 144 8.10 -6.71 7.22
CA ALA A 144 8.98 -6.15 6.22
C ALA A 144 8.39 -6.37 4.83
N GLU A 145 8.48 -5.36 3.98
CA GLU A 145 7.94 -5.37 2.62
C GLU A 145 8.91 -4.67 1.68
N TYR A 146 9.06 -5.19 0.47
CA TYR A 146 9.91 -4.65 -0.57
C TYR A 146 9.16 -4.59 -1.89
N LEU A 147 9.20 -3.42 -2.55
CA LEU A 147 8.61 -3.17 -3.84
C LEU A 147 9.69 -2.82 -4.86
N TYR A 148 9.61 -3.48 -6.01
CA TYR A 148 10.33 -3.12 -7.24
C TYR A 148 9.34 -2.64 -8.29
N LYS A 149 9.54 -1.43 -8.81
CA LYS A 149 8.71 -0.78 -9.83
C LYS A 149 9.55 -0.44 -11.04
N HIS A 150 9.15 -0.94 -12.19
CA HIS A 150 9.86 -0.79 -13.44
C HIS A 150 8.94 -0.21 -14.52
N TYR A 151 9.46 0.73 -15.30
CA TYR A 151 8.76 1.36 -16.42
C TYR A 151 9.20 0.75 -17.75
N ALA A 152 8.24 0.56 -18.65
CA ALA A 152 8.55 0.12 -20.01
C ALA A 152 9.47 1.13 -20.72
N ASP A 153 10.34 0.62 -21.56
CA ASP A 153 11.28 1.40 -22.36
C ASP A 153 12.20 2.31 -21.52
N ASP A 154 12.42 1.94 -20.24
CA ASP A 154 13.19 2.74 -19.28
C ASP A 154 12.76 4.22 -19.24
N ALA A 155 11.44 4.46 -19.43
CA ALA A 155 10.87 5.79 -19.49
C ALA A 155 11.20 6.63 -18.24
N PHE A 156 11.32 5.97 -17.09
CA PHE A 156 11.81 6.52 -15.81
C PHE A 156 12.74 5.51 -15.14
N ARG A 157 13.53 5.96 -14.19
CA ARG A 157 14.33 5.07 -13.34
C ARG A 157 13.43 4.07 -12.63
N ALA A 158 13.88 2.85 -12.50
CA ALA A 158 13.25 1.86 -11.65
C ALA A 158 13.28 2.33 -10.19
N VAL A 159 12.21 2.07 -9.46
CA VAL A 159 12.08 2.42 -8.05
C VAL A 159 12.20 1.17 -7.20
N HIS A 160 13.01 1.27 -6.16
CA HIS A 160 13.12 0.31 -5.07
C HIS A 160 12.56 0.98 -3.82
N ALA A 161 11.54 0.40 -3.23
CA ALA A 161 11.00 0.87 -1.97
C ALA A 161 11.03 -0.27 -0.94
N PHE A 162 11.32 0.08 0.29
CA PHE A 162 11.40 -0.86 1.42
C PHE A 162 10.67 -0.27 2.61
N ASP A 163 9.92 -1.11 3.32
CA ASP A 163 9.28 -0.81 4.60
C ASP A 163 9.61 -1.91 5.60
N SER A 164 9.87 -1.56 6.83
CA SER A 164 10.01 -2.52 7.92
C SER A 164 9.59 -1.89 9.23
N PHE A 165 8.79 -2.60 10.02
CA PHE A 165 8.39 -2.11 11.33
C PHE A 165 8.24 -3.21 12.36
N VAL A 166 8.26 -2.78 13.62
CA VAL A 166 7.96 -3.59 14.78
C VAL A 166 6.97 -2.86 15.68
N SER A 167 6.05 -3.60 16.27
CA SER A 167 5.16 -3.12 17.32
C SER A 167 4.94 -4.18 18.39
N TYR A 168 4.55 -3.74 19.59
CA TYR A 168 4.24 -4.63 20.70
C TYR A 168 3.02 -4.15 21.48
N ASP A 169 2.00 -5.00 21.58
CA ASP A 169 0.75 -4.72 22.31
C ASP A 169 0.93 -5.00 23.80
N ILE A 170 1.00 -3.93 24.61
CA ILE A 170 1.05 -3.99 26.06
C ILE A 170 -0.39 -3.94 26.59
N PRO A 171 -0.95 -5.05 27.11
CA PRO A 171 -2.29 -5.03 27.70
C PRO A 171 -2.30 -4.18 28.95
N THR A 172 -3.30 -3.31 29.10
CA THR A 172 -3.45 -2.49 30.31
C THR A 172 -4.53 -3.07 31.21
N GLY A 173 -4.35 -3.00 32.52
CA GLY A 173 -5.41 -3.31 33.49
C GLY A 173 -6.51 -2.23 33.56
N ASN A 174 -6.38 -1.16 32.77
CA ASN A 174 -7.28 -0.02 32.80
C ASN A 174 -8.66 -0.35 32.20
N GLY A 175 -9.74 0.19 32.77
CA GLY A 175 -11.12 -0.01 32.29
C GLY A 175 -11.38 0.60 30.90
N PHE A 176 -10.66 1.63 30.49
CA PHE A 176 -10.89 2.40 29.27
C PHE A 176 -9.90 2.08 28.14
N ILE A 177 -8.60 1.95 28.44
CA ILE A 177 -7.56 1.60 27.46
C ILE A 177 -7.41 0.07 27.44
N ARG A 178 -7.39 -0.52 26.26
CA ARG A 178 -7.16 -1.95 26.05
C ARG A 178 -5.68 -2.28 25.92
N TYR A 179 -5.02 -1.54 25.02
CA TYR A 179 -3.59 -1.71 24.74
C TYR A 179 -2.89 -0.37 24.63
N VAL A 180 -1.63 -0.35 25.04
CA VAL A 180 -0.64 0.67 24.66
C VAL A 180 0.37 -0.02 23.78
N THR A 181 0.47 0.41 22.52
CA THR A 181 1.29 -0.22 21.51
C THR A 181 2.41 0.72 21.05
N PRO A 182 3.63 0.63 21.61
CA PRO A 182 4.81 1.27 21.03
C PRO A 182 5.14 0.64 19.67
N LEU A 183 5.61 1.47 18.74
CA LEU A 183 5.93 1.04 17.38
C LEU A 183 7.07 1.87 16.77
N LEU A 184 7.83 1.21 15.90
CA LEU A 184 8.97 1.81 15.19
C LEU A 184 8.99 1.29 13.76
N ARG A 185 9.12 2.20 12.78
CA ARG A 185 9.18 1.88 11.35
C ARG A 185 10.37 2.57 10.68
N TYR A 186 11.00 1.88 9.77
CA TYR A 186 11.94 2.42 8.80
C TYR A 186 11.39 2.23 7.39
N ASP A 187 11.31 3.32 6.63
CA ASP A 187 10.93 3.34 5.22
C ASP A 187 12.10 3.85 4.38
N TYR A 188 12.26 3.31 3.19
CA TYR A 188 13.22 3.75 2.19
C TYR A 188 12.60 3.78 0.80
N MET A 189 13.00 4.76 -0.01
CA MET A 189 12.67 4.84 -1.43
C MET A 189 13.88 5.32 -2.21
N SER A 190 14.22 4.63 -3.31
CA SER A 190 15.27 5.03 -4.22
C SER A 190 14.89 6.26 -5.03
N ASP A 191 15.86 6.85 -5.71
CA ASP A 191 15.65 7.98 -6.60
C ASP A 191 14.79 7.59 -7.82
N HIS A 192 13.79 8.41 -8.11
CA HIS A 192 12.86 8.27 -9.23
C HIS A 192 12.81 9.55 -10.09
N SER A 193 13.79 10.44 -9.93
CA SER A 193 13.71 11.81 -10.40
C SER A 193 14.04 12.02 -11.87
N ASP A 194 14.60 11.05 -12.59
CA ASP A 194 14.98 11.20 -14.00
C ASP A 194 14.09 10.41 -14.94
N GLY A 195 13.41 11.11 -15.85
CA GLY A 195 12.66 10.51 -16.94
C GLY A 195 13.32 10.72 -18.30
N LYS A 196 13.13 9.77 -19.22
CA LYS A 196 13.55 9.84 -20.63
C LYS A 196 12.34 9.64 -21.54
N ARG A 197 11.23 10.29 -21.23
CA ARG A 197 9.98 9.93 -21.86
C ARG A 197 9.50 10.93 -22.90
N TYR A 198 8.79 10.38 -23.91
CA TYR A 198 8.00 11.10 -24.89
C TYR A 198 6.51 10.77 -24.68
N LEU A 199 5.64 11.77 -24.66
CA LEU A 199 4.20 11.60 -24.63
C LEU A 199 3.70 11.31 -26.04
N ASP A 200 3.01 10.19 -26.24
CA ASP A 200 2.43 9.77 -27.53
C ASP A 200 3.41 9.83 -28.72
N GLY A 201 4.68 9.49 -28.46
CA GLY A 201 5.74 9.57 -29.47
C GLY A 201 6.19 10.99 -29.77
N LYS A 202 5.70 12.00 -29.07
CA LYS A 202 6.13 13.39 -29.16
C LYS A 202 7.04 13.74 -28.00
N VAL A 203 8.11 14.42 -28.30
CA VAL A 203 8.98 15.03 -27.29
C VAL A 203 8.20 16.21 -26.70
N ASP A 204 8.17 16.39 -25.37
CA ASP A 204 7.70 17.62 -24.80
C ASP A 204 8.57 18.82 -25.24
N GLU A 205 8.15 20.04 -24.99
CA GLU A 205 8.89 21.23 -25.39
C GLU A 205 10.32 21.29 -24.84
N MET A 206 10.61 20.56 -23.77
CA MET A 206 11.94 20.39 -23.18
C MET A 206 12.62 19.07 -23.55
N GLY A 207 11.99 18.21 -24.34
CA GLY A 207 12.51 16.92 -24.80
C GLY A 207 12.49 15.80 -23.75
N LYS A 208 11.93 16.06 -22.55
CA LYS A 208 12.06 15.13 -21.43
C LYS A 208 11.01 15.41 -20.34
N LEU A 209 10.34 14.38 -19.89
CA LEU A 209 9.53 14.45 -18.66
C LEU A 209 10.44 14.24 -17.45
N THR A 210 10.33 15.10 -16.48
CA THR A 210 11.03 14.99 -15.19
C THR A 210 10.07 14.66 -14.07
N VAL A 211 10.47 13.73 -13.20
CA VAL A 211 9.78 13.45 -11.94
C VAL A 211 10.67 13.90 -10.79
N ASN A 212 10.21 14.86 -10.00
CA ASN A 212 10.93 15.34 -8.80
C ASN A 212 10.58 14.46 -7.61
N ASP A 213 11.12 13.23 -7.58
CA ASP A 213 10.87 12.26 -6.52
C ASP A 213 12.19 11.62 -6.08
N HIS A 214 12.94 12.37 -5.27
CA HIS A 214 14.30 12.02 -4.87
C HIS A 214 14.35 10.92 -3.82
N GLN A 215 15.49 10.23 -3.79
CA GLN A 215 15.81 9.23 -2.78
C GLN A 215 15.66 9.80 -1.37
N ARG A 216 14.93 9.07 -0.54
CA ARG A 216 14.72 9.40 0.86
C ARG A 216 14.49 8.19 1.73
N SER A 217 14.71 8.35 3.01
CA SER A 217 14.26 7.42 4.03
C SER A 217 13.53 8.15 5.15
N ARG A 218 12.75 7.40 5.90
CA ARG A 218 11.99 7.92 7.04
C ARG A 218 12.07 6.94 8.20
N LEU A 219 12.35 7.48 9.38
CA LEU A 219 12.19 6.77 10.63
C LEU A 219 10.95 7.29 11.35
N THR A 220 10.02 6.41 11.67
CA THR A 220 8.80 6.76 12.40
C THR A 220 8.76 6.02 13.72
N GLY A 221 8.77 6.77 14.82
CA GLY A 221 8.53 6.24 16.15
C GLY A 221 7.16 6.69 16.67
N GLY A 222 6.48 5.88 17.46
CA GLY A 222 5.20 6.29 17.99
C GLY A 222 4.57 5.34 19.00
N VAL A 223 3.36 5.70 19.38
CA VAL A 223 2.51 4.94 20.30
C VAL A 223 1.07 4.97 19.79
N THR A 224 0.41 3.83 19.85
CA THR A 224 -1.04 3.71 19.65
C THR A 224 -1.74 3.36 20.97
N LEU A 225 -2.77 4.10 21.31
CA LEU A 225 -3.68 3.80 22.41
C LEU A 225 -4.96 3.20 21.83
N SER A 226 -5.20 1.91 22.08
CA SER A 226 -6.42 1.24 21.65
C SER A 226 -7.46 1.26 22.77
N LEU A 227 -8.64 1.81 22.50
CA LEU A 227 -9.70 1.96 23.46
C LEU A 227 -10.63 0.74 23.47
N LYS A 228 -11.27 0.48 24.64
CA LYS A 228 -12.30 -0.56 24.82
C LYS A 228 -13.67 -0.06 24.38
N LYS A 229 -14.63 -0.99 24.27
CA LYS A 229 -16.05 -0.64 24.09
C LYS A 229 -16.53 0.35 25.17
N PRO A 230 -17.47 1.27 24.86
CA PRO A 230 -18.23 1.33 23.61
C PRO A 230 -17.49 2.01 22.43
N PHE A 231 -16.40 2.72 22.70
CA PHE A 231 -15.63 3.46 21.69
C PHE A 231 -14.45 2.63 21.18
N VAL A 232 -14.69 1.75 20.22
CA VAL A 232 -13.60 1.00 19.56
C VAL A 232 -12.81 1.96 18.69
N SER A 233 -11.85 2.65 19.31
CA SER A 233 -11.04 3.69 18.66
C SER A 233 -9.57 3.48 18.94
N ASP A 234 -8.74 3.87 17.99
CA ASP A 234 -7.29 3.94 18.14
C ASP A 234 -6.86 5.40 18.08
N ILE A 235 -6.06 5.85 19.05
CA ILE A 235 -5.39 7.15 19.04
C ILE A 235 -3.92 6.88 18.73
N ARG A 236 -3.44 7.36 17.58
CA ARG A 236 -2.07 7.19 17.12
C ARG A 236 -1.29 8.48 17.26
N LEU A 237 -0.16 8.42 17.94
CA LEU A 237 0.80 9.50 18.03
C LEU A 237 2.09 9.03 17.37
N ASN A 238 2.48 9.65 16.27
CA ASN A 238 3.68 9.31 15.52
C ASN A 238 4.59 10.54 15.36
N TYR A 239 5.88 10.34 15.52
CA TYR A 239 6.91 11.28 15.09
C TYR A 239 7.62 10.71 13.88
N GLU A 240 7.69 11.47 12.79
CA GLU A 240 8.33 11.11 11.54
C GLU A 240 9.56 11.95 11.32
N LYS A 241 10.73 11.32 11.20
CA LYS A 241 12.01 11.91 10.85
C LYS A 241 12.39 11.53 9.45
N TYR A 242 12.60 12.52 8.57
CA TYR A 242 12.96 12.32 7.17
C TYR A 242 14.44 12.57 6.92
N PHE A 243 15.03 11.76 6.04
CA PHE A 243 16.40 11.87 5.60
C PHE A 243 16.44 11.88 4.08
N TYR A 244 16.93 12.97 3.51
CA TYR A 244 17.06 13.16 2.07
C TYR A 244 18.50 13.08 1.62
N ARG A 245 18.76 12.48 0.48
CA ARG A 245 20.08 12.54 -0.15
C ARG A 245 20.38 13.95 -0.67
N ASN A 246 19.36 14.65 -1.19
CA ASN A 246 19.46 16.02 -1.70
C ASN A 246 18.52 16.93 -0.88
N SER A 247 19.07 17.79 -0.06
CA SER A 247 18.34 18.58 0.97
C SER A 247 17.40 19.66 0.44
N GLY A 248 17.41 19.99 -0.85
CA GLY A 248 16.64 21.11 -1.43
C GLY A 248 15.22 20.79 -1.92
N VAL A 249 14.74 19.53 -1.80
CA VAL A 249 13.59 19.04 -2.59
C VAL A 249 12.44 18.50 -1.75
N ALA A 250 12.51 18.65 -0.43
CA ALA A 250 11.48 18.14 0.46
C ALA A 250 10.14 18.86 0.28
N LEU A 251 9.11 18.11 -0.14
CA LEU A 251 7.73 18.60 -0.09
C LEU A 251 7.36 18.95 1.36
N PRO A 252 6.52 19.98 1.61
CA PRO A 252 6.08 20.32 2.97
C PRO A 252 5.46 19.13 3.72
N SER A 253 4.75 18.25 3.01
CA SER A 253 4.15 17.04 3.57
C SER A 253 5.16 15.94 3.94
N GLU A 254 6.41 16.05 3.50
CA GLU A 254 7.47 15.06 3.68
C GLU A 254 8.65 15.64 4.45
N ARG A 255 8.37 16.49 5.41
CA ARG A 255 9.31 17.01 6.41
C ARG A 255 9.07 16.37 7.76
N ASP A 256 10.04 16.54 8.65
CA ASP A 256 9.91 16.11 10.05
C ASP A 256 8.61 16.65 10.66
N LYS A 257 7.83 15.77 11.28
CA LYS A 257 6.52 16.13 11.82
C LYS A 257 6.04 15.20 12.91
N ILE A 258 5.15 15.72 13.72
CA ILE A 258 4.32 14.93 14.62
C ILE A 258 2.94 14.78 13.98
N VAL A 259 2.39 13.57 14.02
CA VAL A 259 1.07 13.25 13.50
C VAL A 259 0.24 12.64 14.62
N VAL A 260 -0.94 13.20 14.84
CA VAL A 260 -1.96 12.64 15.74
C VAL A 260 -3.15 12.23 14.89
N GLU A 261 -3.57 10.99 15.00
CA GLU A 261 -4.75 10.45 14.31
C GLU A 261 -5.69 9.79 15.31
N VAL A 262 -6.98 10.03 15.13
CA VAL A 262 -8.04 9.33 15.87
C VAL A 262 -8.85 8.52 14.85
N MET A 263 -8.82 7.20 14.99
CA MET A 263 -9.55 6.27 14.13
C MET A 263 -10.65 5.59 14.94
N THR A 264 -11.91 5.80 14.57
CA THR A 264 -13.05 5.16 15.23
C THR A 264 -13.69 4.12 14.30
N ARG A 265 -14.10 2.99 14.88
CA ARG A 265 -14.83 1.91 14.19
C ARG A 265 -16.26 1.85 14.73
N PHE A 266 -17.20 1.83 13.80
CA PHE A 266 -18.63 1.69 14.11
C PHE A 266 -19.12 0.28 13.78
#